data_352968505c51d826cb40e026f7e5e69f
#
_entry.id   352968505c51d826cb40e026f7e5e69f
#
_cell.length_a   1.000
_cell.length_b   1.000
_cell.length_c   1.000
_cell.angle_alpha   90.00
_cell.angle_beta   90.00
_cell.angle_gamma   90.00
#
_symmetry.space_group_name_H-M   'P 1'
#
loop_
_entity.id
_entity.type
_entity.pdbx_description
1 polymer ?
#
loop_
_entity_poly.entity_id
_entity_poly.type
_entity_poly.pdbx_seq_one_letter_code
_entity_poly.pdbx_strand_id
1 'polypeptide(L)'
;MSGEVIALVNYYARAGYYRHLQIVCNEVLKKSGRTDPALVFWRALGMLKEGSINDAIRDYEGIKSRGDLQLALPAKLALIHAHQMSKVVDGEEVHRLQSEVSMDEQNAPDRARLTAALLLWHLGELDEAQTQVTRLLQMQPQYVPALTLMGWLELQAVESDESHMLGMDPEQSLARAETAFEDALAACSAKKDLEALMGKARLDAQSRRLRA
;
A
#
# COMPACT_ATOMS: atom_id res chain seq x y z
N MET A 1 1.13 -1.55 16.82
CA MET A 1 0.22 -0.39 16.60
C MET A 1 -1.17 -0.71 17.12
N SER A 2 -1.91 0.28 17.69
CA SER A 2 -3.34 0.13 17.97
C SER A 2 -4.15 0.18 16.67
N GLY A 3 -5.38 -0.40 16.67
CA GLY A 3 -6.25 -0.39 15.49
C GLY A 3 -6.59 1.03 15.01
N GLU A 4 -6.74 1.98 15.92
CA GLU A 4 -7.01 3.39 15.60
C GLU A 4 -5.84 4.05 14.84
N VAL A 5 -4.60 3.78 15.26
CA VAL A 5 -3.40 4.32 14.58
C VAL A 5 -3.28 3.72 13.17
N ILE A 6 -3.56 2.44 13.01
CA ILE A 6 -3.56 1.78 11.68
C ILE A 6 -4.60 2.44 10.77
N ALA A 7 -5.82 2.66 11.27
CA ALA A 7 -6.89 3.29 10.50
C ALA A 7 -6.52 4.72 10.07
N LEU A 8 -5.91 5.51 10.96
CA LEU A 8 -5.43 6.86 10.63
C LEU A 8 -4.30 6.84 9.59
N VAL A 9 -3.34 5.94 9.73
CA VAL A 9 -2.24 5.77 8.78
C VAL A 9 -2.78 5.44 7.40
N ASN A 10 -3.68 4.45 7.29
CA ASN A 10 -4.30 4.06 6.03
C ASN A 10 -5.12 5.20 5.43
N TYR A 11 -5.90 5.91 6.24
CA TYR A 11 -6.70 7.04 5.78
C TYR A 11 -5.82 8.16 5.22
N TYR A 12 -4.79 8.60 5.95
CA TYR A 12 -3.93 9.69 5.48
C TYR A 12 -3.08 9.31 4.26
N ALA A 13 -2.59 8.06 4.20
CA ALA A 13 -1.86 7.56 3.04
C ALA A 13 -2.75 7.58 1.79
N ARG A 14 -3.98 7.03 1.89
CA ARG A 14 -4.95 6.98 0.79
C ARG A 14 -5.45 8.35 0.36
N ALA A 15 -5.68 9.26 1.32
CA ALA A 15 -6.15 10.61 1.05
C ALA A 15 -5.03 11.56 0.54
N GLY A 16 -3.78 11.10 0.48
CA GLY A 16 -2.65 11.93 0.06
C GLY A 16 -2.21 12.97 1.09
N TYR A 17 -2.64 12.83 2.36
CA TYR A 17 -2.30 13.76 3.43
C TYR A 17 -0.96 13.38 4.09
N TYR A 18 0.11 13.39 3.29
CA TYR A 18 1.42 12.86 3.69
C TYR A 18 2.08 13.57 4.86
N ARG A 19 1.83 14.88 5.04
CA ARG A 19 2.27 15.62 6.24
C ARG A 19 1.57 15.13 7.51
N HIS A 20 0.26 14.87 7.44
CA HIS A 20 -0.49 14.35 8.58
C HIS A 20 -0.06 12.91 8.91
N LEU A 21 0.22 12.10 7.88
CA LEU A 21 0.80 10.77 8.04
C LEU A 21 2.10 10.81 8.84
N GLN A 22 3.03 11.71 8.48
CA GLN A 22 4.29 11.91 9.20
C GLN A 22 4.06 12.35 10.66
N ILE A 23 3.16 13.31 10.88
CA ILE A 23 2.83 13.82 12.23
C ILE A 23 2.32 12.71 13.12
N VAL A 24 1.32 11.93 12.67
CA VAL A 24 0.74 10.83 13.45
C VAL A 24 1.81 9.78 13.77
N CYS A 25 2.61 9.36 12.79
CA CYS A 25 3.68 8.39 13.03
C CYS A 25 4.69 8.92 14.06
N ASN A 26 5.12 10.19 13.94
CA ASN A 26 6.08 10.79 14.86
C ASN A 26 5.52 10.92 16.28
N GLU A 27 4.25 11.30 16.45
CA GLU A 27 3.63 11.41 17.77
C GLU A 27 3.54 10.06 18.48
N VAL A 28 3.15 9.01 17.76
CA VAL A 28 3.05 7.67 18.33
C VAL A 28 4.44 7.13 18.67
N LEU A 29 5.44 7.33 17.81
CA LEU A 29 6.83 6.94 18.07
C LEU A 29 7.39 7.65 19.33
N LYS A 30 7.11 8.95 19.50
CA LYS A 30 7.53 9.70 20.69
C LYS A 30 6.85 9.19 21.97
N LYS A 31 5.53 8.94 21.92
CA LYS A 31 4.75 8.48 23.08
C LYS A 31 5.11 7.06 23.51
N SER A 32 5.41 6.18 22.55
CA SER A 32 5.71 4.77 22.85
C SER A 32 7.11 4.56 23.41
N GLY A 33 8.02 5.49 23.22
CA GLY A 33 9.44 5.34 23.57
C GLY A 33 10.12 4.16 22.84
N ARG A 34 9.43 3.53 21.89
CA ARG A 34 9.87 2.38 21.11
C ARG A 34 9.90 2.75 19.64
N THR A 35 10.89 2.27 18.94
CA THR A 35 10.95 2.39 17.48
C THR A 35 10.15 1.25 16.85
N ASP A 36 8.87 1.49 16.55
CA ASP A 36 8.03 0.56 15.79
C ASP A 36 8.42 0.67 14.30
N PRO A 37 8.98 -0.40 13.68
CA PRO A 37 9.44 -0.33 12.30
C PRO A 37 8.33 -0.02 11.30
N ALA A 38 7.09 -0.44 11.59
CA ALA A 38 5.96 -0.17 10.71
C ALA A 38 5.59 1.33 10.70
N LEU A 39 5.66 2.01 11.85
CA LEU A 39 5.45 3.46 11.90
C LEU A 39 6.57 4.23 11.19
N VAL A 40 7.83 3.77 11.33
CA VAL A 40 8.96 4.34 10.59
C VAL A 40 8.76 4.17 9.08
N PHE A 41 8.29 2.99 8.66
CA PHE A 41 8.00 2.68 7.26
C PHE A 41 6.97 3.65 6.66
N TRP A 42 5.82 3.83 7.32
CA TRP A 42 4.77 4.74 6.84
C TRP A 42 5.17 6.21 6.92
N ARG A 43 5.95 6.59 7.93
CA ARG A 43 6.55 7.93 8.00
C ARG A 43 7.45 8.19 6.80
N ALA A 44 8.31 7.23 6.46
CA ALA A 44 9.23 7.32 5.32
C ALA A 44 8.47 7.44 3.99
N LEU A 45 7.33 6.74 3.82
CA LEU A 45 6.44 6.96 2.67
C LEU A 45 5.96 8.42 2.61
N GLY A 46 5.52 8.96 3.74
CA GLY A 46 5.12 10.36 3.81
C GLY A 46 6.24 11.33 3.44
N MET A 47 7.48 11.06 3.89
CA MET A 47 8.67 11.84 3.54
C MET A 47 8.98 11.75 2.04
N LEU A 48 8.91 10.55 1.46
CA LEU A 48 9.18 10.28 0.05
C LEU A 48 8.20 11.08 -0.84
N LYS A 49 6.91 11.01 -0.52
CA LYS A 49 5.84 11.70 -1.29
C LYS A 49 5.88 13.24 -1.13
N GLU A 50 6.47 13.76 -0.05
CA GLU A 50 6.72 15.20 0.17
C GLU A 50 8.08 15.66 -0.38
N GLY A 51 8.85 14.77 -1.01
CA GLY A 51 10.13 15.10 -1.64
C GLY A 51 11.35 15.09 -0.71
N SER A 52 11.20 14.66 0.55
CA SER A 52 12.32 14.46 1.49
C SER A 52 13.00 13.11 1.26
N ILE A 53 13.51 12.90 0.03
CA ILE A 53 13.98 11.61 -0.48
C ILE A 53 15.12 11.04 0.39
N ASN A 54 16.11 11.85 0.75
CA ASN A 54 17.26 11.39 1.53
C ASN A 54 16.89 10.92 2.95
N ASP A 55 15.91 11.57 3.58
CA ASP A 55 15.42 11.17 4.89
C ASP A 55 14.61 9.87 4.79
N ALA A 56 13.82 9.71 3.74
CA ALA A 56 13.10 8.48 3.45
C ALA A 56 14.06 7.31 3.19
N ILE A 57 15.11 7.50 2.40
CA ILE A 57 16.16 6.48 2.15
C ILE A 57 16.78 6.05 3.48
N ARG A 58 17.16 6.99 4.36
CA ARG A 58 17.76 6.68 5.66
C ARG A 58 16.84 5.82 6.54
N ASP A 59 15.55 6.15 6.57
CA ASP A 59 14.57 5.38 7.34
C ASP A 59 14.38 3.97 6.76
N TYR A 60 14.26 3.83 5.44
CA TYR A 60 14.11 2.52 4.79
C TYR A 60 15.37 1.66 4.91
N GLU A 61 16.57 2.24 4.79
CA GLU A 61 17.83 1.53 5.07
C GLU A 61 17.90 1.03 6.52
N GLY A 62 17.46 1.86 7.47
CA GLY A 62 17.36 1.47 8.87
C GLY A 62 16.38 0.30 9.10
N ILE A 63 15.31 0.19 8.32
CA ILE A 63 14.36 -0.95 8.37
C ILE A 63 15.02 -2.19 7.74
N LYS A 64 15.59 -2.06 6.55
CA LYS A 64 16.28 -3.14 5.83
C LYS A 64 17.35 -3.79 6.70
N SER A 65 18.17 -2.99 7.37
CA SER A 65 19.30 -3.48 8.21
C SER A 65 18.84 -4.23 9.46
N ARG A 66 17.61 -4.04 9.93
CA ARG A 66 17.06 -4.76 11.10
C ARG A 66 16.65 -6.20 10.80
N GLY A 67 16.54 -6.56 9.52
CA GLY A 67 16.17 -7.93 9.11
C GLY A 67 14.73 -8.32 9.47
N ASP A 68 13.82 -7.35 9.64
CA ASP A 68 12.40 -7.65 9.86
C ASP A 68 11.80 -8.26 8.59
N LEU A 69 11.50 -9.56 8.65
CA LEU A 69 10.97 -10.32 7.52
C LEU A 69 9.66 -9.76 6.95
N GLN A 70 8.88 -9.04 7.76
CA GLN A 70 7.60 -8.45 7.32
C GLN A 70 7.79 -7.14 6.57
N LEU A 71 8.91 -6.44 6.76
CA LEU A 71 9.18 -5.14 6.17
C LEU A 71 10.39 -5.11 5.24
N ALA A 72 11.19 -6.18 5.19
CA ALA A 72 12.39 -6.23 4.35
C ALA A 72 12.06 -6.05 2.86
N LEU A 73 11.11 -6.83 2.33
CA LEU A 73 10.67 -6.72 0.93
C LEU A 73 10.10 -5.33 0.62
N PRO A 74 9.08 -4.81 1.33
CA PRO A 74 8.53 -3.50 1.02
C PRO A 74 9.55 -2.36 1.21
N ALA A 75 10.49 -2.47 2.16
CA ALA A 75 11.53 -1.46 2.32
C ALA A 75 12.51 -1.42 1.14
N LYS A 76 12.87 -2.57 0.57
CA LYS A 76 13.71 -2.64 -0.64
C LYS A 76 13.00 -2.05 -1.86
N LEU A 77 11.71 -2.34 -2.05
CA LEU A 77 10.89 -1.73 -3.11
C LEU A 77 10.82 -0.21 -2.95
N ALA A 78 10.61 0.28 -1.72
CA ALA A 78 10.62 1.71 -1.43
C ALA A 78 11.98 2.36 -1.71
N LEU A 79 13.09 1.68 -1.40
CA LEU A 79 14.44 2.15 -1.70
C LEU A 79 14.70 2.25 -3.20
N ILE A 80 14.30 1.23 -3.99
CA ILE A 80 14.39 1.29 -5.45
C ILE A 80 13.72 2.55 -5.98
N HIS A 81 12.46 2.78 -5.59
CA HIS A 81 11.70 3.94 -6.01
C HIS A 81 12.34 5.25 -5.54
N ALA A 82 12.81 5.32 -4.29
CA ALA A 82 13.46 6.50 -3.74
C ALA A 82 14.78 6.84 -4.46
N HIS A 83 15.61 5.84 -4.79
CA HIS A 83 16.83 6.04 -5.58
C HIS A 83 16.53 6.51 -6.99
N GLN A 84 15.48 5.99 -7.64
CA GLN A 84 15.04 6.44 -8.96
C GLN A 84 14.53 7.89 -8.96
N MET A 85 13.92 8.34 -7.87
CA MET A 85 13.49 9.74 -7.69
C MET A 85 14.62 10.69 -7.29
N SER A 86 15.77 10.19 -6.94
CA SER A 86 16.92 11.01 -6.52
C SER A 86 17.48 11.82 -7.69
N LYS A 87 18.01 13.02 -7.40
CA LYS A 87 18.63 13.88 -8.44
C LYS A 87 19.77 13.20 -9.18
N VAL A 88 20.50 12.33 -8.49
CA VAL A 88 21.53 11.46 -9.06
C VAL A 88 21.11 10.04 -8.76
N VAL A 89 20.76 9.32 -9.80
CA VAL A 89 20.32 7.91 -9.69
C VAL A 89 21.55 7.03 -9.50
N ASP A 90 21.58 6.29 -8.38
CA ASP A 90 22.57 5.24 -8.15
C ASP A 90 22.09 3.94 -8.82
N GLY A 91 22.48 3.76 -10.08
CA GLY A 91 22.08 2.61 -10.89
C GLY A 91 22.61 1.27 -10.36
N GLU A 92 23.80 1.25 -9.75
CA GLU A 92 24.38 0.03 -9.17
C GLU A 92 23.57 -0.42 -7.96
N GLU A 93 23.22 0.51 -7.07
CA GLU A 93 22.40 0.21 -5.90
C GLU A 93 20.97 -0.22 -6.30
N VAL A 94 20.35 0.45 -7.26
CA VAL A 94 19.04 0.05 -7.80
C VAL A 94 19.08 -1.38 -8.35
N HIS A 95 20.08 -1.73 -9.16
CA HIS A 95 20.21 -3.07 -9.72
C HIS A 95 20.47 -4.14 -8.65
N ARG A 96 21.27 -3.82 -7.63
CA ARG A 96 21.50 -4.69 -6.47
C ARG A 96 20.19 -4.96 -5.72
N LEU A 97 19.43 -3.91 -5.41
CA LEU A 97 18.15 -4.01 -4.71
C LEU A 97 17.12 -4.81 -5.52
N GLN A 98 17.05 -4.62 -6.84
CA GLN A 98 16.17 -5.41 -7.73
C GLN A 98 16.49 -6.90 -7.68
N SER A 99 17.79 -7.25 -7.68
CA SER A 99 18.22 -8.64 -7.55
C SER A 99 17.83 -9.25 -6.19
N GLU A 100 17.98 -8.49 -5.10
CA GLU A 100 17.57 -8.90 -3.76
C GLU A 100 16.04 -9.07 -3.66
N VAL A 101 15.25 -8.15 -4.23
CA VAL A 101 13.78 -8.24 -4.28
C VAL A 101 13.33 -9.51 -4.98
N SER A 102 13.93 -9.84 -6.12
CA SER A 102 13.59 -11.06 -6.89
C SER A 102 13.82 -12.35 -6.09
N MET A 103 14.83 -12.36 -5.21
CA MET A 103 15.09 -13.49 -4.29
C MET A 103 14.08 -13.52 -3.14
N ASP A 104 13.82 -12.36 -2.53
CA ASP A 104 12.93 -12.25 -1.38
C ASP A 104 11.46 -12.55 -1.73
N GLU A 105 11.02 -12.17 -2.93
CA GLU A 105 9.65 -12.42 -3.39
C GLU A 105 9.25 -13.90 -3.38
N GLN A 106 10.19 -14.81 -3.58
CA GLN A 106 9.90 -16.24 -3.59
C GLN A 106 9.46 -16.75 -2.21
N ASN A 107 10.02 -16.18 -1.13
CA ASN A 107 9.84 -16.64 0.24
C ASN A 107 9.22 -15.60 1.17
N ALA A 108 8.74 -14.47 0.65
CA ALA A 108 8.19 -13.40 1.44
C ALA A 108 6.93 -13.84 2.18
N PRO A 109 6.77 -13.53 3.49
CA PRO A 109 5.54 -13.75 4.23
C PRO A 109 4.37 -12.96 3.62
N ASP A 110 3.14 -13.47 3.77
CA ASP A 110 1.94 -12.85 3.20
C ASP A 110 1.77 -11.38 3.63
N ARG A 111 2.11 -11.09 4.89
CA ARG A 111 2.06 -9.72 5.40
C ARG A 111 3.09 -8.80 4.72
N ALA A 112 4.28 -9.31 4.39
CA ALA A 112 5.27 -8.54 3.64
C ALA A 112 4.79 -8.24 2.22
N ARG A 113 4.19 -9.25 1.55
CA ARG A 113 3.58 -9.08 0.21
C ARG A 113 2.43 -8.07 0.24
N LEU A 114 1.56 -8.13 1.25
CA LEU A 114 0.48 -7.17 1.42
C LEU A 114 1.02 -5.75 1.63
N THR A 115 2.04 -5.58 2.48
CA THR A 115 2.66 -4.27 2.72
C THR A 115 3.37 -3.75 1.48
N ALA A 116 4.00 -4.63 0.70
CA ALA A 116 4.58 -4.30 -0.61
C ALA A 116 3.51 -3.83 -1.60
N ALA A 117 2.38 -4.55 -1.69
CA ALA A 117 1.27 -4.15 -2.55
C ALA A 117 0.66 -2.80 -2.14
N LEU A 118 0.48 -2.55 -0.84
CA LEU A 118 0.05 -1.26 -0.31
C LEU A 118 1.03 -0.14 -0.66
N LEU A 119 2.33 -0.39 -0.53
CA LEU A 119 3.36 0.57 -0.92
C LEU A 119 3.27 0.89 -2.41
N LEU A 120 3.27 -0.13 -3.28
CA LEU A 120 3.19 0.01 -4.74
C LEU A 120 1.93 0.80 -5.13
N TRP A 121 0.81 0.51 -4.51
CA TRP A 121 -0.42 1.27 -4.70
C TRP A 121 -0.22 2.77 -4.40
N HIS A 122 0.39 3.11 -3.26
CA HIS A 122 0.64 4.52 -2.90
C HIS A 122 1.73 5.19 -3.74
N LEU A 123 2.61 4.40 -4.36
CA LEU A 123 3.60 4.91 -5.31
C LEU A 123 2.99 5.19 -6.70
N GLY A 124 1.86 4.57 -7.02
CA GLY A 124 1.17 4.67 -8.31
C GLY A 124 1.43 3.48 -9.24
N GLU A 125 2.19 2.48 -8.78
CA GLU A 125 2.52 1.25 -9.52
C GLU A 125 1.35 0.25 -9.40
N LEU A 126 0.23 0.56 -10.07
CA LEU A 126 -1.04 -0.15 -9.88
C LEU A 126 -0.98 -1.59 -10.39
N ASP A 127 -0.33 -1.84 -11.52
CA ASP A 127 -0.24 -3.16 -12.15
C ASP A 127 0.55 -4.13 -11.25
N GLU A 128 1.68 -3.66 -10.71
CA GLU A 128 2.50 -4.43 -9.78
C GLU A 128 1.76 -4.69 -8.47
N ALA A 129 1.06 -3.68 -7.95
CA ALA A 129 0.24 -3.83 -6.75
C ALA A 129 -0.84 -4.89 -6.95
N GLN A 130 -1.57 -4.85 -8.09
CA GLN A 130 -2.60 -5.81 -8.43
C GLN A 130 -2.04 -7.23 -8.60
N THR A 131 -0.85 -7.34 -9.21
CA THR A 131 -0.15 -8.63 -9.34
C THR A 131 0.16 -9.24 -7.98
N GLN A 132 0.69 -8.47 -7.03
CA GLN A 132 0.99 -8.95 -5.67
C GLN A 132 -0.28 -9.37 -4.92
N VAL A 133 -1.36 -8.59 -5.02
CA VAL A 133 -2.64 -8.91 -4.38
C VAL A 133 -3.26 -10.17 -4.98
N THR A 134 -3.22 -10.31 -6.30
CA THR A 134 -3.75 -11.50 -7.00
C THR A 134 -3.02 -12.77 -6.56
N ARG A 135 -1.69 -12.73 -6.45
CA ARG A 135 -0.90 -13.86 -5.93
C ARG A 135 -1.28 -14.21 -4.49
N LEU A 136 -1.49 -13.22 -3.63
CA LEU A 136 -1.95 -13.45 -2.26
C LEU A 136 -3.31 -14.14 -2.23
N LEU A 137 -4.27 -13.69 -3.04
CA LEU A 137 -5.61 -14.25 -3.10
C LEU A 137 -5.64 -15.63 -3.74
N GLN A 138 -4.71 -15.97 -4.65
CA GLN A 138 -4.54 -17.34 -5.15
C GLN A 138 -4.11 -18.31 -4.04
N MET A 139 -3.27 -17.85 -3.10
CA MET A 139 -2.81 -18.67 -1.97
C MET A 139 -3.83 -18.70 -0.83
N GLN A 140 -4.47 -17.57 -0.55
CA GLN A 140 -5.44 -17.37 0.52
C GLN A 140 -6.67 -16.61 0.01
N PRO A 141 -7.66 -17.27 -0.57
CA PRO A 141 -8.82 -16.60 -1.19
C PRO A 141 -9.67 -15.77 -0.23
N GLN A 142 -9.61 -16.06 1.08
CA GLN A 142 -10.37 -15.33 2.11
C GLN A 142 -9.48 -14.38 2.95
N TYR A 143 -8.33 -13.96 2.42
CA TYR A 143 -7.46 -13.03 3.14
C TYR A 143 -8.03 -11.61 3.07
N VAL A 144 -8.80 -11.25 4.11
CA VAL A 144 -9.56 -9.97 4.20
C VAL A 144 -8.74 -8.73 3.80
N PRO A 145 -7.49 -8.51 4.29
CA PRO A 145 -6.74 -7.32 3.90
C PRO A 145 -6.40 -7.27 2.41
N ALA A 146 -6.19 -8.43 1.76
CA ALA A 146 -5.91 -8.49 0.32
C ALA A 146 -7.19 -8.26 -0.50
N LEU A 147 -8.34 -8.81 -0.09
CA LEU A 147 -9.64 -8.54 -0.69
C LEU A 147 -9.99 -7.06 -0.63
N THR A 148 -9.82 -6.45 0.55
CA THR A 148 -10.04 -5.01 0.75
C THR A 148 -9.14 -4.17 -0.16
N LEU A 149 -7.85 -4.51 -0.25
CA LEU A 149 -6.91 -3.80 -1.13
C LEU A 149 -7.27 -3.97 -2.61
N MET A 150 -7.68 -5.18 -3.04
CA MET A 150 -8.16 -5.41 -4.42
C MET A 150 -9.33 -4.47 -4.76
N GLY A 151 -10.31 -4.36 -3.86
CA GLY A 151 -11.43 -3.44 -4.06
C GLY A 151 -11.00 -1.97 -4.23
N TRP A 152 -10.01 -1.52 -3.45
CA TRP A 152 -9.47 -0.17 -3.58
C TRP A 152 -8.68 0.04 -4.87
N LEU A 153 -7.91 -0.96 -5.32
CA LEU A 153 -7.17 -0.92 -6.61
C LEU A 153 -8.14 -0.80 -7.80
N GLU A 154 -9.21 -1.59 -7.81
CA GLU A 154 -10.24 -1.53 -8.85
C GLU A 154 -10.98 -0.18 -8.84
N LEU A 155 -11.27 0.41 -7.67
CA LEU A 155 -11.85 1.75 -7.58
C LEU A 155 -10.92 2.82 -8.13
N GLN A 156 -9.64 2.75 -7.81
CA GLN A 156 -8.66 3.73 -8.30
C GLN A 156 -8.47 3.60 -9.82
N ALA A 157 -8.50 2.39 -10.35
CA ALA A 157 -8.43 2.18 -11.79
C ALA A 157 -9.57 2.91 -12.53
N VAL A 158 -10.77 2.99 -11.94
CA VAL A 158 -11.90 3.75 -12.52
C VAL A 158 -11.73 5.27 -12.37
N GLU A 159 -11.07 5.72 -11.29
CA GLU A 159 -10.86 7.14 -11.00
C GLU A 159 -9.66 7.74 -11.78
N SER A 160 -8.77 6.90 -12.32
CA SER A 160 -7.62 7.36 -13.11
C SER A 160 -8.01 7.65 -14.55
N ASP A 161 -7.53 8.80 -15.07
CA ASP A 161 -7.75 9.17 -16.49
C ASP A 161 -7.14 8.16 -17.47
N GLU A 162 -6.17 7.36 -17.03
CA GLU A 162 -5.51 6.32 -17.83
C GLU A 162 -6.43 5.16 -18.19
N SER A 163 -7.44 4.86 -17.37
CA SER A 163 -8.39 3.77 -17.66
C SER A 163 -9.20 4.02 -18.94
N HIS A 164 -9.52 5.28 -19.23
CA HIS A 164 -10.18 5.66 -20.49
C HIS A 164 -9.26 5.46 -21.71
N MET A 165 -7.95 5.61 -21.56
CA MET A 165 -6.98 5.42 -22.65
C MET A 165 -6.68 3.94 -22.91
N LEU A 166 -6.78 3.08 -21.90
CA LEU A 166 -6.49 1.64 -21.99
C LEU A 166 -7.72 0.79 -22.40
N GLY A 167 -8.88 1.41 -22.64
CA GLY A 167 -10.11 0.72 -23.02
C GLY A 167 -10.69 -0.21 -21.95
N MET A 168 -10.35 0.04 -20.68
CA MET A 168 -10.93 -0.68 -19.55
C MET A 168 -12.40 -0.28 -19.39
N ASP A 169 -13.27 -1.27 -19.17
CA ASP A 169 -14.68 -1.04 -18.91
C ASP A 169 -14.88 -0.61 -17.44
N PRO A 170 -15.26 0.66 -17.18
CA PRO A 170 -15.46 1.16 -15.82
C PRO A 170 -16.51 0.37 -15.05
N GLU A 171 -17.58 -0.10 -15.72
CA GLU A 171 -18.64 -0.88 -15.07
C GLU A 171 -18.10 -2.22 -14.58
N GLN A 172 -17.23 -2.86 -15.35
CA GLN A 172 -16.62 -4.13 -14.97
C GLN A 172 -15.66 -3.96 -13.77
N SER A 173 -14.87 -2.89 -13.74
CA SER A 173 -13.99 -2.60 -12.59
C SER A 173 -14.80 -2.28 -11.33
N LEU A 174 -15.90 -1.53 -11.44
CA LEU A 174 -16.80 -1.30 -10.30
C LEU A 174 -17.43 -2.60 -9.77
N ALA A 175 -17.86 -3.49 -10.67
CA ALA A 175 -18.42 -4.78 -10.28
C ALA A 175 -17.37 -5.68 -9.56
N ARG A 176 -16.11 -5.66 -10.03
CA ARG A 176 -15.01 -6.37 -9.34
C ARG A 176 -14.70 -5.76 -7.98
N ALA A 177 -14.71 -4.43 -7.87
CA ALA A 177 -14.53 -3.74 -6.59
C ALA A 177 -15.65 -4.10 -5.60
N GLU A 178 -16.91 -4.13 -6.05
CA GLU A 178 -18.05 -4.52 -5.23
C GLU A 178 -17.90 -5.93 -4.70
N THR A 179 -17.60 -6.88 -5.57
CA THR A 179 -17.37 -8.28 -5.19
C THR A 179 -16.25 -8.40 -4.16
N ALA A 180 -15.11 -7.72 -4.38
CA ALA A 180 -13.98 -7.79 -3.49
C ALA A 180 -14.30 -7.23 -2.08
N PHE A 181 -15.05 -6.12 -1.97
CA PHE A 181 -15.47 -5.58 -0.67
C PHE A 181 -16.53 -6.46 0.00
N GLU A 182 -17.44 -7.05 -0.75
CA GLU A 182 -18.44 -7.97 -0.20
C GLU A 182 -17.80 -9.24 0.34
N ASP A 183 -16.87 -9.82 -0.40
CA ASP A 183 -16.10 -10.99 0.04
C ASP A 183 -15.26 -10.68 1.29
N ALA A 184 -14.64 -9.49 1.36
CA ALA A 184 -13.91 -9.04 2.53
C ALA A 184 -14.83 -8.93 3.76
N LEU A 185 -16.01 -8.34 3.59
CA LEU A 185 -17.00 -8.20 4.68
C LEU A 185 -17.61 -9.53 5.09
N ALA A 186 -17.82 -10.44 4.15
CA ALA A 186 -18.34 -11.80 4.42
C ALA A 186 -17.31 -12.68 5.17
N ALA A 187 -16.02 -12.54 4.85
CA ALA A 187 -14.94 -13.26 5.51
C ALA A 187 -14.64 -12.75 6.94
N CYS A 188 -15.14 -11.56 7.30
CA CYS A 188 -14.99 -10.99 8.65
C CYS A 188 -15.99 -11.61 9.63
N SER A 189 -15.52 -12.48 10.54
CA SER A 189 -16.38 -13.23 11.46
C SER A 189 -16.84 -12.46 12.71
N ALA A 190 -16.15 -11.40 13.17
CA ALA A 190 -16.44 -10.76 14.46
C ALA A 190 -16.37 -9.23 14.48
N LYS A 191 -15.61 -8.59 13.61
CA LYS A 191 -15.52 -7.14 13.50
C LYS A 191 -15.59 -6.76 12.03
N LYS A 192 -16.51 -5.86 11.68
CA LYS A 192 -16.59 -5.32 10.33
C LYS A 192 -15.26 -4.62 10.00
N ASP A 193 -14.67 -4.97 8.88
CA ASP A 193 -13.48 -4.28 8.38
C ASP A 193 -13.87 -2.84 7.99
N LEU A 194 -13.29 -1.87 8.69
CA LEU A 194 -13.59 -0.46 8.47
C LEU A 194 -13.14 0.00 7.08
N GLU A 195 -12.01 -0.52 6.59
CA GLU A 195 -11.46 -0.16 5.28
C GLU A 195 -12.36 -0.70 4.15
N ALA A 196 -12.90 -1.92 4.27
CA ALA A 196 -13.85 -2.47 3.32
C ALA A 196 -15.18 -1.71 3.33
N LEU A 197 -15.67 -1.30 4.52
CA LEU A 197 -16.88 -0.47 4.62
C LEU A 197 -16.71 0.91 3.98
N MET A 198 -15.55 1.54 4.20
CA MET A 198 -15.23 2.83 3.58
C MET A 198 -15.09 2.68 2.05
N GLY A 199 -14.50 1.58 1.59
CA GLY A 199 -14.41 1.24 0.17
C GLY A 199 -15.79 1.09 -0.47
N LYS A 200 -16.69 0.35 0.18
CA LYS A 200 -18.07 0.18 -0.31
C LYS A 200 -18.82 1.52 -0.36
N ALA A 201 -18.69 2.36 0.65
CA ALA A 201 -19.30 3.69 0.64
C ALA A 201 -18.76 4.58 -0.51
N ARG A 202 -17.45 4.49 -0.81
CA ARG A 202 -16.83 5.20 -1.93
C ARG A 202 -17.34 4.67 -3.27
N LEU A 203 -17.45 3.36 -3.42
CA LEU A 203 -18.00 2.68 -4.59
C LEU A 203 -19.43 3.16 -4.88
N ASP A 204 -20.30 3.20 -3.86
CA ASP A 204 -21.68 3.66 -3.99
C ASP A 204 -21.74 5.12 -4.49
N ALA A 205 -20.86 5.97 -3.98
CA ALA A 205 -20.76 7.37 -4.41
C ALA A 205 -20.32 7.48 -5.87
N GLN A 206 -19.36 6.66 -6.31
CA GLN A 206 -18.84 6.64 -7.68
C GLN A 206 -19.86 6.09 -8.67
N SER A 207 -20.55 5.01 -8.32
CA SER A 207 -21.62 4.41 -9.13
C SER A 207 -22.79 5.38 -9.39
N ARG A 208 -23.12 6.22 -8.40
CA ARG A 208 -24.13 7.28 -8.57
C ARG A 208 -23.68 8.38 -9.52
N ARG A 209 -22.39 8.74 -9.52
CA ARG A 209 -21.84 9.76 -10.42
C ARG A 209 -21.83 9.32 -11.88
N LEU A 210 -21.58 8.03 -12.14
CA LEU A 210 -21.57 7.49 -13.51
C LEU A 210 -22.97 7.33 -14.10
N ARG A 211 -24.01 7.28 -13.25
CA ARG A 211 -25.42 7.16 -13.69
C ARG A 211 -26.13 8.51 -13.83
N ALA A 212 -25.53 9.61 -13.38
CA ALA A 212 -26.07 10.96 -13.43
C ALA A 212 -25.61 11.74 -14.66
#